data_ada1a737be59b5506dea072111a8e6ec
#
_entry.id   ada1a737be59b5506dea072111a8e6ec
#
_cell.length_a   1.000
_cell.length_b   1.000
_cell.length_c   1.000
_cell.angle_alpha   90.00
_cell.angle_beta   90.00
_cell.angle_gamma   90.00
#
_symmetry.space_group_name_H-M   'P 1'
#
loop_
_entity.id
_entity.type
_entity.pdbx_description
1 polymer ?
#
loop_
_entity_poly.entity_id
_entity_poly.type
_entity_poly.pdbx_seq_one_letter_code
_entity_poly.pdbx_strand_id
1 'polypeptide(L)'
;MKNTNKIFLGEFIGSSFLVMIIVGSGIMAENLTNDNALRLTANTLATGAGLFVLITAFANISGAHFNPFVSLAMFLRKKITRKLLIIYIPAQILGCLLGVMLANVFFEHNILELSTKNRDGFHIFLSEIIATFGLIFIIFATLKDGKITIAASVATYIMAGYWFTSSTSFANPAVAIARTFTDSFTGINYINTPTYILAEFLGALIAVFLIKKLIK
;
A
#
# COMPACT_ATOMS: atom_id res chain seq x y z
N MET A 1 23.80 -10.40 -10.49
CA MET A 1 23.13 -10.31 -9.15
C MET A 1 22.61 -8.89 -8.96
N LYS A 2 21.31 -8.70 -8.67
CA LYS A 2 20.81 -7.38 -8.31
C LYS A 2 21.48 -6.93 -7.01
N ASN A 3 22.02 -5.72 -6.98
CA ASN A 3 22.62 -5.15 -5.78
C ASN A 3 21.53 -5.03 -4.68
N THR A 4 21.67 -5.81 -3.62
CA THR A 4 20.70 -5.90 -2.51
C THR A 4 20.50 -4.57 -1.81
N ASN A 5 21.56 -3.75 -1.70
CA ASN A 5 21.47 -2.42 -1.11
C ASN A 5 20.61 -1.48 -1.96
N LYS A 6 20.74 -1.58 -3.29
CA LYS A 6 19.92 -0.80 -4.22
C LYS A 6 18.43 -1.16 -4.12
N ILE A 7 18.14 -2.45 -3.94
CA ILE A 7 16.76 -2.92 -3.73
C ILE A 7 16.22 -2.42 -2.40
N PHE A 8 16.97 -2.59 -1.31
CA PHE A 8 16.58 -2.11 0.00
C PHE A 8 16.27 -0.61 -0.02
N LEU A 9 17.18 0.20 -0.53
CA LEU A 9 17.00 1.65 -0.61
C LEU A 9 15.81 2.04 -1.51
N GLY A 10 15.63 1.37 -2.65
CA GLY A 10 14.51 1.64 -3.54
C GLY A 10 13.15 1.35 -2.89
N GLU A 11 13.03 0.21 -2.20
CA GLU A 11 11.78 -0.12 -1.48
C GLU A 11 11.57 0.79 -0.25
N PHE A 12 12.64 1.06 0.51
CA PHE A 12 12.57 1.94 1.67
C PHE A 12 12.12 3.35 1.28
N ILE A 13 12.77 3.97 0.29
CA ILE A 13 12.45 5.33 -0.16
C ILE A 13 11.05 5.35 -0.79
N GLY A 14 10.76 4.40 -1.69
CA GLY A 14 9.45 4.36 -2.36
C GLY A 14 8.29 4.14 -1.39
N SER A 15 8.44 3.26 -0.40
CA SER A 15 7.43 3.04 0.65
C SER A 15 7.29 4.26 1.57
N SER A 16 8.39 4.98 1.85
CA SER A 16 8.35 6.20 2.63
C SER A 16 7.54 7.29 1.90
N PHE A 17 7.84 7.53 0.62
CA PHE A 17 7.05 8.47 -0.17
C PHE A 17 5.59 8.05 -0.32
N LEU A 18 5.31 6.77 -0.51
CA LEU A 18 3.94 6.27 -0.60
C LEU A 18 3.12 6.65 0.62
N VAL A 19 3.63 6.39 1.83
CA VAL A 19 2.91 6.71 3.06
C VAL A 19 2.86 8.22 3.31
N MET A 20 3.93 8.97 2.99
CA MET A 20 3.87 10.45 3.05
C MET A 20 2.75 11.00 2.16
N ILE A 21 2.58 10.47 0.96
CA ILE A 21 1.51 10.89 0.04
C ILE A 21 0.14 10.54 0.63
N ILE A 22 -0.05 9.29 1.09
CA ILE A 22 -1.33 8.85 1.65
C ILE A 22 -1.71 9.67 2.88
N VAL A 23 -0.81 9.77 3.85
CA VAL A 23 -1.08 10.43 5.13
C VAL A 23 -1.12 11.94 4.96
N GLY A 24 -0.11 12.51 4.30
CA GLY A 24 -0.02 13.96 4.10
C GLY A 24 -1.20 14.52 3.30
N SER A 25 -1.62 13.86 2.21
CA SER A 25 -2.79 14.31 1.45
C SER A 25 -4.11 14.15 2.24
N GLY A 26 -4.18 13.15 3.12
CA GLY A 26 -5.31 12.98 4.04
C GLY A 26 -5.40 14.11 5.07
N ILE A 27 -4.28 14.46 5.73
CA ILE A 27 -4.23 15.56 6.69
C ILE A 27 -4.52 16.90 5.97
N MET A 28 -3.92 17.15 4.80
CA MET A 28 -4.20 18.36 4.01
C MET A 28 -5.68 18.48 3.67
N ALA A 29 -6.31 17.39 3.23
CA ALA A 29 -7.74 17.39 2.92
C ALA A 29 -8.60 17.63 4.19
N GLU A 30 -8.20 17.07 5.32
CA GLU A 30 -8.85 17.28 6.61
C GLU A 30 -8.78 18.75 7.07
N ASN A 31 -7.65 19.41 6.83
CA ASN A 31 -7.44 20.82 7.14
C ASN A 31 -8.25 21.78 6.23
N LEU A 32 -8.54 21.35 5.00
CA LEU A 32 -9.19 22.20 3.99
C LEU A 32 -10.73 22.08 3.96
N THR A 33 -11.30 20.96 4.40
CA THR A 33 -12.74 20.74 4.30
C THR A 33 -13.25 19.77 5.37
N ASN A 34 -14.53 19.90 5.73
CA ASN A 34 -15.24 18.96 6.58
C ASN A 34 -16.06 17.93 5.78
N ASP A 35 -16.13 18.06 4.46
CA ASP A 35 -16.82 17.11 3.58
C ASP A 35 -15.98 15.85 3.38
N ASN A 36 -16.48 14.70 3.87
CA ASN A 36 -15.77 13.43 3.78
C ASN A 36 -15.63 12.91 2.34
N ALA A 37 -16.57 13.22 1.44
CA ALA A 37 -16.44 12.81 0.04
C ALA A 37 -15.32 13.60 -0.64
N LEU A 38 -15.20 14.89 -0.34
CA LEU A 38 -14.14 15.73 -0.86
C LEU A 38 -12.76 15.33 -0.28
N ARG A 39 -12.68 15.03 1.04
CA ARG A 39 -11.48 14.48 1.67
C ARG A 39 -11.04 13.18 0.97
N LEU A 40 -11.96 12.26 0.77
CA LEU A 40 -11.69 10.97 0.11
C LEU A 40 -11.25 11.19 -1.34
N THR A 41 -11.89 12.09 -2.08
CA THR A 41 -11.54 12.42 -3.47
C THR A 41 -10.10 12.94 -3.56
N ALA A 42 -9.75 13.93 -2.75
CA ALA A 42 -8.40 14.52 -2.74
C ALA A 42 -7.33 13.47 -2.38
N ASN A 43 -7.58 12.68 -1.33
CA ASN A 43 -6.68 11.61 -0.92
C ASN A 43 -6.53 10.52 -2.00
N THR A 44 -7.64 10.12 -2.66
CA THR A 44 -7.64 9.16 -3.78
C THR A 44 -6.79 9.64 -4.94
N LEU A 45 -6.98 10.90 -5.39
CA LEU A 45 -6.24 11.47 -6.52
C LEU A 45 -4.74 11.58 -6.22
N ALA A 46 -4.38 12.08 -5.04
CA ALA A 46 -2.98 12.19 -4.62
C ALA A 46 -2.31 10.81 -4.53
N THR A 47 -2.98 9.83 -3.92
CA THR A 47 -2.45 8.46 -3.80
C THR A 47 -2.27 7.79 -5.15
N GLY A 48 -3.25 7.91 -6.05
CA GLY A 48 -3.15 7.35 -7.40
C GLY A 48 -2.03 7.97 -8.22
N ALA A 49 -1.94 9.30 -8.23
CA ALA A 49 -0.86 10.02 -8.91
C ALA A 49 0.52 9.63 -8.34
N GLY A 50 0.62 9.56 -7.02
CA GLY A 50 1.83 9.13 -6.32
C GLY A 50 2.25 7.71 -6.67
N LEU A 51 1.33 6.74 -6.61
CA LEU A 51 1.59 5.36 -7.00
C LEU A 51 2.10 5.25 -8.44
N PHE A 52 1.44 5.93 -9.38
CA PHE A 52 1.87 5.92 -10.77
C PHE A 52 3.32 6.39 -10.93
N VAL A 53 3.66 7.54 -10.33
CA VAL A 53 5.02 8.10 -10.39
C VAL A 53 6.03 7.21 -9.69
N LEU A 54 5.74 6.74 -8.48
CA LEU A 54 6.65 5.91 -7.69
C LEU A 54 6.92 4.57 -8.38
N ILE A 55 5.89 3.87 -8.86
CA ILE A 55 6.08 2.61 -9.57
C ILE A 55 6.91 2.84 -10.84
N THR A 56 6.60 3.88 -11.62
CA THR A 56 7.35 4.21 -12.84
C THR A 56 8.82 4.48 -12.55
N ALA A 57 9.12 5.27 -11.52
CA ALA A 57 10.48 5.66 -11.16
C ALA A 57 11.30 4.49 -10.59
N PHE A 58 10.70 3.68 -9.72
CA PHE A 58 11.43 2.65 -8.96
C PHE A 58 11.37 1.25 -9.57
N ALA A 59 10.54 1.00 -10.60
CA ALA A 59 10.40 -0.32 -11.23
C ALA A 59 11.75 -0.91 -11.69
N ASN A 60 12.64 -0.10 -12.26
CA ASN A 60 13.97 -0.55 -12.69
C ASN A 60 15.01 -0.58 -11.54
N ILE A 61 14.69 0.01 -10.40
CA ILE A 61 15.60 0.11 -9.24
C ILE A 61 15.39 -1.10 -8.34
N SER A 62 14.20 -1.25 -7.80
CA SER A 62 13.86 -2.32 -6.85
C SER A 62 12.85 -3.32 -7.39
N GLY A 63 12.04 -2.94 -8.32
CA GLY A 63 10.83 -3.64 -8.78
C GLY A 63 9.57 -2.93 -8.31
N ALA A 64 9.70 -1.92 -7.44
CA ALA A 64 8.61 -1.07 -6.93
C ALA A 64 7.44 -1.88 -6.35
N HIS A 65 7.74 -2.82 -5.47
CA HIS A 65 6.67 -3.59 -4.80
C HIS A 65 5.96 -2.74 -3.75
N PHE A 66 6.70 -2.03 -2.89
CA PHE A 66 6.23 -1.17 -1.80
C PHE A 66 5.17 -1.82 -0.88
N ASN A 67 5.09 -3.14 -0.92
CA ASN A 67 4.03 -3.91 -0.28
C ASN A 67 4.52 -5.32 0.05
N PRO A 68 4.52 -5.73 1.34
CA PRO A 68 4.93 -7.07 1.76
C PRO A 68 4.17 -8.21 1.08
N PHE A 69 2.86 -8.06 0.84
CA PHE A 69 2.08 -9.12 0.22
C PHE A 69 2.24 -9.18 -1.30
N VAL A 70 2.55 -8.08 -1.96
CA VAL A 70 3.03 -8.11 -3.35
C VAL A 70 4.36 -8.85 -3.43
N SER A 71 5.30 -8.56 -2.51
CA SER A 71 6.59 -9.25 -2.45
C SER A 71 6.43 -10.75 -2.15
N LEU A 72 5.53 -11.11 -1.25
CA LEU A 72 5.18 -12.51 -0.95
C LEU A 72 4.59 -13.21 -2.17
N ALA A 73 3.65 -12.60 -2.88
CA ALA A 73 3.05 -13.15 -4.09
C ALA A 73 4.11 -13.37 -5.19
N MET A 74 5.02 -12.42 -5.38
CA MET A 74 6.15 -12.55 -6.31
C MET A 74 7.07 -13.72 -5.93
N PHE A 75 7.32 -13.93 -4.62
CA PHE A 75 8.09 -15.07 -4.13
C PHE A 75 7.37 -16.40 -4.38
N LEU A 76 6.09 -16.50 -4.01
CA LEU A 76 5.30 -17.71 -4.20
C LEU A 76 5.15 -18.09 -5.67
N ARG A 77 5.17 -17.10 -6.57
CA ARG A 77 5.20 -17.29 -8.03
C ARG A 77 6.61 -17.41 -8.62
N LYS A 78 7.64 -17.58 -7.76
CA LYS A 78 9.06 -17.78 -8.15
C LYS A 78 9.64 -16.63 -9.00
N LYS A 79 9.10 -15.41 -8.86
CA LYS A 79 9.62 -14.22 -9.53
C LYS A 79 10.77 -13.55 -8.77
N ILE A 80 10.84 -13.77 -7.47
CA ILE A 80 11.95 -13.34 -6.61
C ILE A 80 12.43 -14.51 -5.73
N THR A 81 13.66 -14.42 -5.21
CA THR A 81 14.24 -15.41 -4.30
C THR A 81 13.83 -15.15 -2.84
N ARG A 82 13.96 -16.16 -1.96
CA ARG A 82 13.76 -15.99 -0.51
C ARG A 82 14.68 -14.90 0.07
N LYS A 83 15.94 -14.84 -0.39
CA LYS A 83 16.89 -13.79 0.03
C LYS A 83 16.34 -12.39 -0.25
N LEU A 84 15.76 -12.19 -1.43
CA LEU A 84 15.14 -10.90 -1.76
C LEU A 84 13.91 -10.60 -0.92
N LEU A 85 13.02 -11.57 -0.68
CA LEU A 85 11.85 -11.39 0.17
C LEU A 85 12.21 -10.86 1.57
N ILE A 86 13.27 -11.44 2.18
CA ILE A 86 13.79 -11.02 3.49
C ILE A 86 14.34 -9.57 3.46
N ILE A 87 14.74 -9.05 2.31
CA ILE A 87 15.19 -7.66 2.14
C ILE A 87 14.01 -6.72 1.89
N TYR A 88 13.04 -7.14 1.08
CA TYR A 88 11.87 -6.33 0.72
C TYR A 88 11.03 -5.96 1.94
N ILE A 89 10.61 -6.95 2.73
CA ILE A 89 9.65 -6.74 3.82
C ILE A 89 10.14 -5.72 4.85
N PRO A 90 11.36 -5.85 5.44
CA PRO A 90 11.86 -4.84 6.37
C PRO A 90 12.02 -3.46 5.74
N ALA A 91 12.51 -3.37 4.48
CA ALA A 91 12.66 -2.10 3.79
C ALA A 91 11.32 -1.37 3.64
N GLN A 92 10.27 -2.11 3.28
CA GLN A 92 8.91 -1.57 3.11
C GLN A 92 8.31 -1.10 4.44
N ILE A 93 8.42 -1.91 5.51
CA ILE A 93 7.89 -1.55 6.83
C ILE A 93 8.62 -0.32 7.39
N LEU A 94 9.96 -0.32 7.38
CA LEU A 94 10.75 0.80 7.87
C LEU A 94 10.51 2.06 7.04
N GLY A 95 10.39 1.93 5.72
CA GLY A 95 10.03 3.04 4.84
C GLY A 95 8.67 3.63 5.16
N CYS A 96 7.64 2.79 5.32
CA CYS A 96 6.30 3.23 5.70
C CYS A 96 6.28 3.95 7.06
N LEU A 97 7.02 3.44 8.05
CA LEU A 97 7.15 4.09 9.36
C LEU A 97 7.83 5.45 9.25
N LEU A 98 8.92 5.59 8.49
CA LEU A 98 9.52 6.88 8.23
C LEU A 98 8.55 7.82 7.51
N GLY A 99 7.80 7.30 6.54
CA GLY A 99 6.82 8.07 5.77
C GLY A 99 5.72 8.69 6.63
N VAL A 100 5.15 7.93 7.58
CA VAL A 100 4.13 8.48 8.48
C VAL A 100 4.71 9.51 9.44
N MET A 101 5.91 9.25 9.99
CA MET A 101 6.59 10.22 10.87
C MET A 101 6.83 11.56 10.17
N LEU A 102 7.33 11.53 8.93
CA LEU A 102 7.56 12.75 8.15
C LEU A 102 6.24 13.45 7.79
N ALA A 103 5.21 12.69 7.40
CA ALA A 103 3.90 13.28 7.13
C ALA A 103 3.33 14.00 8.35
N ASN A 104 3.39 13.38 9.53
CA ASN A 104 2.95 14.01 10.78
C ASN A 104 3.72 15.30 11.04
N VAL A 105 5.06 15.28 10.94
CA VAL A 105 5.90 16.46 11.17
C VAL A 105 5.58 17.61 10.19
N PHE A 106 5.31 17.30 8.91
CA PHE A 106 4.97 18.34 7.91
C PHE A 106 3.71 19.11 8.25
N PHE A 107 2.82 18.53 9.04
CA PHE A 107 1.55 19.15 9.43
C PHE A 107 1.49 19.47 10.94
N GLU A 108 2.64 19.54 11.61
CA GLU A 108 2.75 19.93 13.04
C GLU A 108 2.04 18.96 13.99
N HIS A 109 1.82 17.71 13.57
CA HIS A 109 1.39 16.61 14.43
C HIS A 109 2.57 16.00 15.21
N ASN A 110 2.29 15.26 16.29
CA ASN A 110 3.32 14.49 16.97
C ASN A 110 3.97 13.49 16.01
N ILE A 111 5.28 13.29 16.11
CA ILE A 111 6.06 12.38 15.23
C ILE A 111 5.40 11.00 15.15
N LEU A 112 4.96 10.47 16.29
CA LEU A 112 4.17 9.25 16.43
C LEU A 112 2.93 9.57 17.24
N GLU A 113 1.76 9.38 16.65
CA GLU A 113 0.48 9.65 17.28
C GLU A 113 -0.45 8.46 17.04
N LEU A 114 -0.78 7.73 18.11
CA LEU A 114 -1.63 6.55 17.98
C LEU A 114 -3.04 6.95 17.51
N SER A 115 -3.48 6.34 16.43
CA SER A 115 -4.80 6.60 15.87
C SER A 115 -5.92 6.07 16.77
N THR A 116 -6.92 6.91 17.01
CA THR A 116 -8.16 6.55 17.69
C THR A 116 -9.23 6.05 16.72
N LYS A 117 -8.99 6.12 15.40
CA LYS A 117 -9.98 5.85 14.36
C LYS A 117 -10.28 4.36 14.23
N ASN A 118 -11.44 3.95 14.69
CA ASN A 118 -11.91 2.58 14.53
C ASN A 118 -12.27 2.27 13.08
N ARG A 119 -11.76 1.12 12.60
CA ARG A 119 -12.04 0.55 11.29
C ARG A 119 -12.23 -0.95 11.46
N ASP A 120 -13.39 -1.37 11.91
CA ASP A 120 -13.71 -2.77 12.21
C ASP A 120 -15.01 -3.23 11.53
N GLY A 121 -15.28 -4.51 11.66
CA GLY A 121 -16.47 -5.15 11.14
C GLY A 121 -16.21 -6.07 9.93
N PHE A 122 -17.12 -7.04 9.76
CA PHE A 122 -16.99 -8.05 8.71
C PHE A 122 -16.96 -7.47 7.30
N HIS A 123 -17.71 -6.38 7.06
CA HIS A 123 -17.72 -5.69 5.76
C HIS A 123 -16.35 -5.10 5.41
N ILE A 124 -15.61 -4.57 6.39
CA ILE A 124 -14.25 -4.07 6.21
C ILE A 124 -13.27 -5.22 5.97
N PHE A 125 -13.37 -6.29 6.76
CA PHE A 125 -12.56 -7.49 6.57
C PHE A 125 -12.71 -8.07 5.16
N LEU A 126 -13.95 -8.23 4.69
CA LEU A 126 -14.21 -8.71 3.33
C LEU A 126 -13.69 -7.73 2.26
N SER A 127 -13.83 -6.42 2.50
CA SER A 127 -13.31 -5.38 1.61
C SER A 127 -11.79 -5.49 1.42
N GLU A 128 -11.02 -5.70 2.50
CA GLU A 128 -9.56 -5.86 2.40
C GLU A 128 -9.14 -7.16 1.70
N ILE A 129 -9.89 -8.26 1.89
CA ILE A 129 -9.67 -9.49 1.10
C ILE A 129 -9.79 -9.18 -0.40
N ILE A 130 -10.88 -8.54 -0.81
CA ILE A 130 -11.15 -8.23 -2.22
C ILE A 130 -10.15 -7.20 -2.76
N ALA A 131 -9.84 -6.16 -1.98
CA ALA A 131 -8.88 -5.14 -2.37
C ALA A 131 -7.49 -5.72 -2.65
N THR A 132 -6.99 -6.55 -1.74
CA THR A 132 -5.65 -7.16 -1.89
C THR A 132 -5.64 -8.24 -2.97
N PHE A 133 -6.71 -9.05 -3.05
CA PHE A 133 -6.88 -10.01 -4.14
C PHE A 133 -6.78 -9.31 -5.50
N GLY A 134 -7.58 -8.28 -5.73
CA GLY A 134 -7.63 -7.58 -7.01
C GLY A 134 -6.31 -6.86 -7.33
N LEU A 135 -5.67 -6.23 -6.33
CA LEU A 135 -4.36 -5.60 -6.51
C LEU A 135 -3.33 -6.60 -7.06
N ILE A 136 -3.18 -7.73 -6.38
CA ILE A 136 -2.20 -8.76 -6.77
C ILE A 136 -2.57 -9.37 -8.12
N PHE A 137 -3.86 -9.65 -8.34
CA PHE A 137 -4.33 -10.19 -9.62
C PHE A 137 -4.00 -9.25 -10.79
N ILE A 138 -4.27 -7.95 -10.65
CA ILE A 138 -3.99 -6.94 -11.68
C ILE A 138 -2.49 -6.81 -11.95
N ILE A 139 -1.65 -6.80 -10.91
CA ILE A 139 -0.20 -6.77 -11.09
C ILE A 139 0.26 -7.95 -11.97
N PHE A 140 -0.20 -9.16 -11.70
CA PHE A 140 0.21 -10.32 -12.49
C PHE A 140 -0.43 -10.37 -13.86
N ALA A 141 -1.64 -9.85 -14.03
CA ALA A 141 -2.30 -9.77 -15.34
C ALA A 141 -1.55 -8.83 -16.29
N THR A 142 -0.99 -7.73 -15.75
CA THR A 142 -0.28 -6.70 -16.53
C THR A 142 1.24 -6.86 -16.50
N LEU A 143 1.77 -7.89 -15.84
CA LEU A 143 3.21 -8.03 -15.58
C LEU A 143 4.06 -8.09 -16.88
N LYS A 144 3.49 -8.58 -17.97
CA LYS A 144 4.16 -8.69 -19.29
C LYS A 144 4.01 -7.43 -20.14
N ASP A 145 3.13 -6.51 -19.79
CA ASP A 145 2.75 -5.36 -20.63
C ASP A 145 3.64 -4.12 -20.39
N GLY A 146 4.64 -4.28 -19.54
CA GLY A 146 5.63 -3.24 -19.25
C GLY A 146 5.26 -2.36 -18.06
N LYS A 147 6.29 -1.67 -17.55
CA LYS A 147 6.21 -0.94 -16.28
C LYS A 147 5.18 0.20 -16.26
N ILE A 148 4.97 0.87 -17.37
CA ILE A 148 3.98 1.97 -17.45
C ILE A 148 2.57 1.41 -17.33
N THR A 149 2.27 0.29 -17.98
CA THR A 149 0.97 -0.38 -17.88
C THR A 149 0.72 -0.87 -16.47
N ILE A 150 1.72 -1.49 -15.83
CA ILE A 150 1.62 -1.91 -14.42
C ILE A 150 1.35 -0.69 -13.52
N ALA A 151 2.13 0.39 -13.68
CA ALA A 151 1.98 1.59 -12.87
C ALA A 151 0.58 2.22 -13.02
N ALA A 152 0.09 2.34 -14.25
CA ALA A 152 -1.24 2.86 -14.53
C ALA A 152 -2.34 1.95 -13.96
N SER A 153 -2.24 0.63 -14.17
CA SER A 153 -3.23 -0.34 -13.70
C SER A 153 -3.30 -0.40 -12.17
N VAL A 154 -2.15 -0.42 -11.48
CA VAL A 154 -2.10 -0.41 -10.02
C VAL A 154 -2.66 0.90 -9.46
N ALA A 155 -2.21 2.04 -9.99
CA ALA A 155 -2.66 3.35 -9.53
C ALA A 155 -4.17 3.51 -9.69
N THR A 156 -4.72 3.22 -10.85
CA THR A 156 -6.16 3.34 -11.13
C THR A 156 -6.99 2.32 -10.35
N TYR A 157 -6.47 1.10 -10.14
CA TYR A 157 -7.16 0.13 -9.30
C TYR A 157 -7.25 0.58 -7.85
N ILE A 158 -6.16 1.11 -7.27
CA ILE A 158 -6.18 1.64 -5.90
C ILE A 158 -7.11 2.87 -5.81
N MET A 159 -7.11 3.75 -6.81
CA MET A 159 -8.08 4.85 -6.86
C MET A 159 -9.52 4.34 -6.84
N ALA A 160 -9.85 3.35 -7.65
CA ALA A 160 -11.16 2.70 -7.63
C ALA A 160 -11.44 2.06 -6.27
N GLY A 161 -10.44 1.36 -5.69
CA GLY A 161 -10.52 0.69 -4.40
C GLY A 161 -10.92 1.60 -3.25
N TYR A 162 -10.44 2.85 -3.23
CA TYR A 162 -10.85 3.85 -2.24
C TYR A 162 -12.36 4.07 -2.22
N TRP A 163 -13.06 3.84 -3.34
CA TRP A 163 -14.48 4.12 -3.51
C TRP A 163 -15.37 2.89 -3.49
N PHE A 164 -14.93 1.75 -4.03
CA PHE A 164 -15.79 0.56 -4.05
C PHE A 164 -15.63 -0.33 -2.81
N THR A 165 -14.65 -0.06 -1.94
CA THR A 165 -14.46 -0.81 -0.69
C THR A 165 -14.79 0.05 0.52
N SER A 166 -15.43 -0.52 1.53
CA SER A 166 -15.71 0.18 2.79
C SER A 166 -14.47 0.44 3.65
N SER A 167 -13.38 -0.28 3.38
CA SER A 167 -12.08 -0.13 4.05
C SER A 167 -11.23 1.02 3.47
N THR A 168 -11.59 1.53 2.31
CA THR A 168 -10.76 2.42 1.48
C THR A 168 -9.48 1.75 0.94
N SER A 169 -9.50 0.42 0.79
CA SER A 169 -8.46 -0.36 0.10
C SER A 169 -7.03 -0.08 0.58
N PHE A 170 -6.71 -0.45 1.82
CA PHE A 170 -5.32 -0.39 2.28
C PHE A 170 -4.46 -1.36 1.47
N ALA A 171 -4.93 -2.61 1.35
CA ALA A 171 -4.34 -3.66 0.53
C ALA A 171 -2.81 -3.81 0.71
N ASN A 172 -2.26 -3.40 1.88
CA ASN A 172 -0.83 -3.32 2.14
C ASN A 172 -0.55 -3.34 3.65
N PRO A 173 0.02 -4.42 4.21
CA PRO A 173 0.24 -4.55 5.65
C PRO A 173 1.25 -3.54 6.20
N ALA A 174 2.25 -3.10 5.41
CA ALA A 174 3.18 -2.07 5.86
C ALA A 174 2.51 -0.70 5.98
N VAL A 175 1.57 -0.40 5.07
CA VAL A 175 0.73 0.81 5.13
C VAL A 175 -0.23 0.71 6.32
N ALA A 176 -0.86 -0.44 6.55
CA ALA A 176 -1.75 -0.64 7.70
C ALA A 176 -1.02 -0.41 9.03
N ILE A 177 0.19 -0.97 9.18
CA ILE A 177 1.03 -0.75 10.36
C ILE A 177 1.39 0.75 10.51
N ALA A 178 1.84 1.40 9.46
CA ALA A 178 2.27 2.79 9.53
C ALA A 178 1.12 3.75 9.88
N ARG A 179 -0.07 3.52 9.32
CA ARG A 179 -1.26 4.34 9.57
C ARG A 179 -1.81 4.21 10.99
N THR A 180 -1.29 3.27 11.78
CA THR A 180 -1.55 3.18 13.23
C THR A 180 -0.96 4.39 13.98
N PHE A 181 0.07 5.00 13.43
CA PHE A 181 0.86 6.08 14.06
C PHE A 181 0.51 7.48 13.54
N THR A 182 -0.73 7.69 13.08
CA THR A 182 -1.27 9.00 12.75
C THR A 182 -2.75 9.07 13.13
N ASP A 183 -3.13 10.01 13.99
CA ASP A 183 -4.55 10.24 14.32
C ASP A 183 -5.15 11.27 13.37
N SER A 184 -5.31 10.87 12.12
CA SER A 184 -5.79 11.69 11.01
C SER A 184 -6.90 10.99 10.23
N PHE A 185 -7.43 11.65 9.20
CA PHE A 185 -8.40 11.06 8.27
C PHE A 185 -8.00 9.68 7.78
N THR A 186 -6.70 9.45 7.60
CA THR A 186 -6.17 8.18 7.08
C THR A 186 -5.83 7.16 8.14
N GLY A 187 -5.89 7.50 9.42
CA GLY A 187 -5.48 6.64 10.55
C GLY A 187 -6.30 5.36 10.69
N ILE A 188 -5.76 4.41 11.45
CA ILE A 188 -6.42 3.17 11.87
C ILE A 188 -6.02 2.85 13.32
N ASN A 189 -6.98 2.52 14.17
CA ASN A 189 -6.69 2.08 15.52
C ASN A 189 -5.86 0.79 15.51
N TYR A 190 -4.82 0.72 16.33
CA TYR A 190 -3.90 -0.42 16.39
C TYR A 190 -4.60 -1.76 16.68
N ILE A 191 -5.74 -1.74 17.39
CA ILE A 191 -6.55 -2.94 17.66
C ILE A 191 -7.10 -3.55 16.36
N ASN A 192 -7.43 -2.73 15.37
CA ASN A 192 -8.00 -3.17 14.10
C ASN A 192 -6.92 -3.61 13.08
N THR A 193 -5.69 -3.17 13.24
CA THR A 193 -4.59 -3.44 12.30
C THR A 193 -4.31 -4.94 12.07
N PRO A 194 -4.31 -5.82 13.08
CA PRO A 194 -4.13 -7.26 12.85
C PRO A 194 -5.22 -7.88 11.97
N THR A 195 -6.46 -7.40 12.10
CA THR A 195 -7.59 -7.87 11.27
C THR A 195 -7.40 -7.48 9.80
N TYR A 196 -6.91 -6.27 9.52
CA TYR A 196 -6.53 -5.84 8.18
C TYR A 196 -5.44 -6.72 7.59
N ILE A 197 -4.35 -6.93 8.32
CA ILE A 197 -3.23 -7.77 7.88
C ILE A 197 -3.70 -9.20 7.55
N LEU A 198 -4.57 -9.78 8.38
CA LEU A 198 -5.13 -11.11 8.13
C LEU A 198 -5.99 -11.14 6.87
N ALA A 199 -6.86 -10.15 6.68
CA ALA A 199 -7.72 -10.05 5.50
C ALA A 199 -6.88 -9.90 4.21
N GLU A 200 -5.89 -9.01 4.23
CA GLU A 200 -4.95 -8.78 3.13
C GLU A 200 -4.14 -10.05 2.80
N PHE A 201 -3.70 -10.79 3.82
CA PHE A 201 -3.00 -12.06 3.63
C PHE A 201 -3.88 -13.10 2.92
N LEU A 202 -5.14 -13.24 3.33
CA LEU A 202 -6.10 -14.14 2.68
C LEU A 202 -6.35 -13.73 1.24
N GLY A 203 -6.54 -12.44 0.97
CA GLY A 203 -6.69 -11.89 -0.38
C GLY A 203 -5.48 -12.21 -1.26
N ALA A 204 -4.27 -12.06 -0.73
CA ALA A 204 -3.03 -12.37 -1.43
C ALA A 204 -2.93 -13.86 -1.80
N LEU A 205 -3.27 -14.76 -0.87
CA LEU A 205 -3.24 -16.21 -1.13
C LEU A 205 -4.26 -16.62 -2.19
N ILE A 206 -5.48 -16.09 -2.13
CA ILE A 206 -6.53 -16.34 -3.13
C ILE A 206 -6.05 -15.89 -4.51
N ALA A 207 -5.46 -14.69 -4.60
CA ALA A 207 -4.90 -14.17 -5.85
C ALA A 207 -3.83 -15.10 -6.43
N VAL A 208 -2.83 -15.48 -5.61
CA VAL A 208 -1.74 -16.38 -6.04
C VAL A 208 -2.28 -17.72 -6.56
N PHE A 209 -3.29 -18.28 -5.89
CA PHE A 209 -3.92 -19.54 -6.30
C PHE A 209 -4.62 -19.42 -7.65
N LEU A 210 -5.41 -18.36 -7.86
CA LEU A 210 -6.14 -18.16 -9.12
C LEU A 210 -5.21 -17.79 -10.28
N ILE A 211 -4.20 -16.94 -10.03
CA ILE A 211 -3.18 -16.57 -11.03
C ILE A 211 -2.47 -17.82 -11.56
N LYS A 212 -2.20 -18.81 -10.71
CA LYS A 212 -1.58 -20.08 -11.15
C LYS A 212 -2.44 -20.82 -12.17
N LYS A 213 -3.76 -20.67 -12.12
CA LYS A 213 -4.72 -21.33 -13.02
C LYS A 213 -5.01 -20.52 -14.28
N LEU A 214 -5.07 -19.19 -14.16
CA LEU A 214 -5.59 -18.30 -15.19
C LEU A 214 -4.48 -17.61 -16.01
N ILE A 215 -3.32 -17.37 -15.40
CA ILE A 215 -2.21 -16.61 -16.03
C ILE A 215 -0.99 -17.53 -16.14
N LYS A 216 -0.64 -17.92 -17.37
CA LYS A 216 0.53 -18.76 -17.68
C LYS A 216 1.82 -17.95 -17.77
#